data_01f0503e635ade407cabdc4b83824bb4
#
_entry.id   01f0503e635ade407cabdc4b83824bb4
#
_cell.length_a   1.000
_cell.length_b   1.000
_cell.length_c   1.000
_cell.angle_alpha   90.00
_cell.angle_beta   90.00
_cell.angle_gamma   90.00
#
_symmetry.space_group_name_H-M   'P 1'
#
loop_
_entity.id
_entity.type
_entity.pdbx_description
1 polymer ?
#
loop_
_entity_poly.entity_id
_entity_poly.type
_entity_poly.pdbx_seq_one_letter_code
_entity_poly.pdbx_strand_id
1 'polypeptide(L)'
;MPAAKMNKAKSKPVKKRKTKLVASGVSKVKKSARAQSKRKDVVTDNLVSLQSFIIEEEQRYPSATGELSWIISAISLAAKIIAFKVRHVRLQGVIGQEGSTNVQGEAQIRMDVISNEVIMRVLGSRPSIAVLGSEEDQEPTILRKGSEGGKYCVLFDPLDGSSNLDTAVGVGTIFTVLKNDPNIPGAMETVCQRGAEQIAAGYVLYGSSTVFMLTTGHGTHMFELDTSVGSFLLVKRDLQIPAANKVYSVNEANLEGFPKGYRDYVAWTHRNNYSSRYIGSMVADVHRTLVNGGVFLYPPTKKHPSGKLRLLYEANPMSFLMEQAGGKSTTGSQRTMNVMPKQLHERTPLVMGSPDEVDHVMRIAHGVKRSSLKR
;
A
#
# COMPACT_ATOMS: atom_id res chain seq x y z
N MET A 1 -69.59 -12.84 16.46
CA MET A 1 -70.14 -14.08 17.05
C MET A 1 -70.44 -15.08 15.94
N PRO A 2 -70.16 -16.43 16.02
CA PRO A 2 -69.91 -17.26 17.20
C PRO A 2 -68.51 -17.90 17.18
N ALA A 3 -67.91 -18.12 18.29
CA ALA A 3 -67.98 -19.16 19.34
C ALA A 3 -67.07 -20.38 19.10
N ALA A 4 -66.15 -20.52 20.01
CA ALA A 4 -65.08 -21.52 20.13
C ALA A 4 -65.57 -22.98 20.26
N LYS A 5 -64.75 -23.94 19.85
CA LYS A 5 -64.76 -25.29 20.40
C LYS A 5 -63.35 -25.73 20.79
N MET A 6 -63.17 -25.86 22.09
CA MET A 6 -62.08 -26.59 22.73
C MET A 6 -62.22 -28.09 22.48
N ASN A 7 -61.11 -28.78 22.17
CA ASN A 7 -61.04 -30.25 22.23
C ASN A 7 -59.88 -30.67 23.14
N LYS A 8 -60.25 -31.36 24.20
CA LYS A 8 -59.39 -32.02 25.21
C LYS A 8 -58.77 -33.27 24.60
N ALA A 9 -57.48 -33.43 24.68
CA ALA A 9 -56.82 -34.69 24.40
C ALA A 9 -56.26 -35.32 25.71
N LYS A 10 -56.52 -36.61 25.86
CA LYS A 10 -56.33 -37.43 27.04
C LYS A 10 -54.85 -37.83 27.24
N SER A 11 -54.39 -37.83 28.50
CA SER A 11 -53.13 -38.37 28.99
C SER A 11 -53.13 -39.91 28.98
N LYS A 12 -51.99 -40.56 28.62
CA LYS A 12 -51.70 -41.97 28.86
C LYS A 12 -50.46 -42.13 29.72
N PRO A 13 -50.38 -43.20 30.55
CA PRO A 13 -49.49 -43.22 31.71
C PRO A 13 -48.07 -43.77 31.43
N VAL A 14 -47.14 -43.28 32.27
CA VAL A 14 -45.71 -43.59 32.31
C VAL A 14 -45.51 -45.03 32.87
N LYS A 15 -44.79 -45.88 32.13
CA LYS A 15 -44.27 -47.17 32.63
C LYS A 15 -42.89 -46.99 33.27
N LYS A 16 -42.79 -47.26 34.57
CA LYS A 16 -41.55 -47.41 35.35
C LYS A 16 -40.76 -48.62 34.83
N ARG A 17 -39.52 -48.47 34.47
CA ARG A 17 -38.58 -49.59 34.28
C ARG A 17 -37.47 -49.53 35.32
N LYS A 18 -37.28 -50.73 35.97
CA LYS A 18 -36.41 -50.93 37.09
C LYS A 18 -34.94 -50.86 36.76
N THR A 19 -34.20 -50.25 37.65
CA THR A 19 -32.73 -50.18 37.75
C THR A 19 -32.17 -51.62 38.00
N LYS A 20 -31.17 -52.03 37.22
CA LYS A 20 -30.21 -53.07 37.57
C LYS A 20 -28.82 -52.43 37.69
N LEU A 21 -28.31 -52.45 38.92
CA LEU A 21 -26.87 -52.23 39.20
C LEU A 21 -26.08 -53.41 38.63
N VAL A 22 -25.03 -53.14 37.89
CA VAL A 22 -23.92 -54.07 37.69
C VAL A 22 -22.65 -53.27 37.96
N ALA A 23 -21.87 -53.84 38.89
CA ALA A 23 -20.63 -53.26 39.38
C ALA A 23 -19.44 -53.61 38.46
N SER A 24 -18.39 -52.81 38.61
CA SER A 24 -16.97 -53.04 38.32
C SER A 24 -16.49 -53.05 36.87
N GLY A 25 -15.66 -52.07 36.62
CA GLY A 25 -14.76 -51.97 35.46
C GLY A 25 -13.95 -50.70 35.57
N VAL A 26 -12.88 -50.69 36.37
CA VAL A 26 -11.91 -49.62 36.43
C VAL A 26 -11.15 -49.62 35.10
N SER A 27 -11.56 -48.79 34.18
CA SER A 27 -10.84 -48.52 32.94
C SER A 27 -10.06 -47.22 33.09
N LYS A 28 -8.74 -47.33 32.94
CA LYS A 28 -7.77 -46.24 32.96
C LYS A 28 -8.17 -45.17 31.94
N VAL A 29 -8.71 -44.07 32.40
CA VAL A 29 -8.86 -42.86 31.59
C VAL A 29 -7.45 -42.29 31.32
N LYS A 30 -6.93 -42.51 30.12
CA LYS A 30 -5.77 -41.77 29.60
C LYS A 30 -6.14 -40.29 29.62
N LYS A 31 -5.52 -39.52 30.50
CA LYS A 31 -5.53 -38.08 30.43
C LYS A 31 -4.90 -37.70 29.09
N SER A 32 -5.73 -37.38 28.09
CA SER A 32 -5.24 -36.65 26.93
C SER A 32 -4.78 -35.28 27.42
N ALA A 33 -3.49 -35.06 27.36
CA ALA A 33 -2.91 -33.75 27.58
C ALA A 33 -3.51 -32.83 26.50
N ARG A 34 -4.53 -32.09 26.89
CA ARG A 34 -5.06 -30.96 26.11
C ARG A 34 -3.90 -29.96 26.01
N ALA A 35 -3.30 -29.86 24.84
CA ALA A 35 -2.33 -28.86 24.55
C ALA A 35 -2.99 -27.51 24.88
N GLN A 36 -2.66 -26.94 26.01
CA GLN A 36 -2.88 -25.52 26.26
C GLN A 36 -2.02 -24.79 25.25
N SER A 37 -2.65 -24.34 24.17
CA SER A 37 -2.05 -23.30 23.35
C SER A 37 -1.81 -22.14 24.33
N LYS A 38 -0.56 -21.90 24.67
CA LYS A 38 -0.16 -20.67 25.35
C LYS A 38 -0.69 -19.55 24.45
N ARG A 39 -1.79 -18.91 24.84
CA ARG A 39 -2.07 -17.56 24.43
C ARG A 39 -0.84 -16.80 24.91
N LYS A 40 0.08 -16.48 24.01
CA LYS A 40 1.07 -15.46 24.26
C LYS A 40 0.25 -14.23 24.60
N ASP A 41 0.42 -13.74 25.79
CA ASP A 41 -0.14 -12.45 26.18
C ASP A 41 0.42 -11.43 25.22
N VAL A 42 -0.44 -10.86 24.39
CA VAL A 42 -0.11 -9.93 23.30
C VAL A 42 0.34 -8.56 23.84
N VAL A 43 0.51 -8.43 25.16
CA VAL A 43 0.61 -7.14 25.83
C VAL A 43 2.05 -6.68 26.17
N THR A 44 3.09 -7.50 26.04
CA THR A 44 4.41 -7.08 26.56
C THR A 44 5.65 -7.39 25.73
N ASP A 45 5.58 -8.14 24.64
CA ASP A 45 6.78 -8.40 23.85
C ASP A 45 6.86 -7.49 22.61
N ASN A 46 7.65 -6.43 22.75
CA ASN A 46 8.16 -5.55 21.68
C ASN A 46 7.15 -4.65 20.96
N LEU A 47 6.62 -3.64 21.66
CA LEU A 47 6.03 -2.47 21.02
C LEU A 47 7.14 -1.64 20.34
N VAL A 48 7.57 -2.05 19.16
CA VAL A 48 8.56 -1.30 18.37
C VAL A 48 7.83 -0.18 17.63
N SER A 49 8.11 1.06 18.03
CA SER A 49 7.60 2.22 17.28
C SER A 49 8.38 2.41 15.97
N LEU A 50 7.78 3.12 15.00
CA LEU A 50 8.47 3.51 13.78
C LEU A 50 9.80 4.24 14.10
N GLN A 51 9.81 5.11 15.09
CA GLN A 51 11.02 5.83 15.52
C GLN A 51 12.09 4.86 16.05
N SER A 52 11.71 3.94 16.93
CA SER A 52 12.64 2.93 17.45
C SER A 52 13.18 2.05 16.34
N PHE A 53 12.32 1.63 15.41
CA PHE A 53 12.72 0.84 14.25
C PHE A 53 13.75 1.56 13.37
N ILE A 54 13.53 2.84 13.07
CA ILE A 54 14.45 3.62 12.24
C ILE A 54 15.81 3.78 12.93
N ILE A 55 15.84 4.02 14.24
CA ILE A 55 17.08 4.10 15.02
C ILE A 55 17.81 2.74 15.00
N GLU A 56 17.10 1.62 15.12
CA GLU A 56 17.69 0.28 15.00
C GLU A 56 18.30 0.06 13.60
N GLU A 57 17.62 0.50 12.54
CA GLU A 57 18.14 0.41 11.18
C GLU A 57 19.39 1.29 11.00
N GLU A 58 19.41 2.52 11.51
CA GLU A 58 20.58 3.39 11.45
C GLU A 58 21.81 2.77 12.12
N GLN A 59 21.63 2.15 13.28
CA GLN A 59 22.74 1.49 14.00
C GLN A 59 23.37 0.34 13.22
N ARG A 60 22.65 -0.27 12.28
CA ARG A 60 23.16 -1.32 11.41
C ARG A 60 24.03 -0.80 10.26
N TYR A 61 23.92 0.49 9.97
CA TYR A 61 24.63 1.12 8.86
C TYR A 61 25.50 2.29 9.33
N PRO A 62 26.81 2.05 9.53
CA PRO A 62 27.74 3.07 10.10
C PRO A 62 27.83 4.38 9.30
N SER A 63 27.40 4.39 8.03
CA SER A 63 27.33 5.58 7.18
C SER A 63 26.05 6.41 7.35
N ALA A 64 25.07 5.92 8.11
CA ALA A 64 23.84 6.64 8.38
C ALA A 64 24.11 7.86 9.29
N THR A 65 23.54 9.01 8.92
CA THR A 65 23.80 10.28 9.60
C THR A 65 22.62 10.78 10.43
N GLY A 66 21.59 9.96 10.63
CA GLY A 66 20.37 10.33 11.35
C GLY A 66 19.40 11.24 10.57
N GLU A 67 19.84 11.79 9.45
CA GLU A 67 19.03 12.78 8.71
C GLU A 67 17.83 12.14 8.00
N LEU A 68 17.96 10.90 7.51
CA LEU A 68 16.85 10.14 6.92
C LEU A 68 15.77 9.88 7.97
N SER A 69 16.17 9.57 9.21
CA SER A 69 15.24 9.35 10.32
C SER A 69 14.39 10.58 10.63
N TRP A 70 14.97 11.77 10.54
CA TRP A 70 14.22 13.02 10.69
C TRP A 70 13.21 13.22 9.56
N ILE A 71 13.54 12.82 8.32
CA ILE A 71 12.62 12.88 7.18
C ILE A 71 11.45 11.92 7.40
N ILE A 72 11.71 10.65 7.72
CA ILE A 72 10.66 9.66 7.95
C ILE A 72 9.78 10.05 9.16
N SER A 73 10.37 10.60 10.22
CA SER A 73 9.63 11.13 11.37
C SER A 73 8.72 12.29 10.96
N ALA A 74 9.17 13.17 10.08
CA ALA A 74 8.38 14.27 9.53
C ALA A 74 7.19 13.75 8.68
N ILE A 75 7.44 12.77 7.82
CA ILE A 75 6.38 12.11 7.02
C ILE A 75 5.37 11.44 7.97
N SER A 76 5.85 10.76 9.01
CA SER A 76 4.98 10.16 10.03
C SER A 76 4.07 11.18 10.73
N LEU A 77 4.59 12.37 11.01
CA LEU A 77 3.79 13.47 11.58
C LEU A 77 2.74 13.97 10.59
N ALA A 78 3.13 14.23 9.34
CA ALA A 78 2.21 14.62 8.29
C ALA A 78 1.09 13.58 8.10
N ALA A 79 1.46 12.29 8.05
CA ALA A 79 0.52 11.18 7.93
C ALA A 79 -0.50 11.14 9.06
N LYS A 80 -0.11 11.40 10.31
CA LYS A 80 -1.05 11.45 11.44
C LYS A 80 -2.04 12.61 11.32
N ILE A 81 -1.57 13.77 10.86
CA ILE A 81 -2.42 14.95 10.62
C ILE A 81 -3.42 14.66 9.50
N ILE A 82 -2.96 14.09 8.38
CA ILE A 82 -3.80 13.73 7.23
C ILE A 82 -4.79 12.63 7.64
N ALA A 83 -4.36 11.59 8.36
CA ALA A 83 -5.24 10.54 8.86
C ALA A 83 -6.39 11.09 9.72
N PHE A 84 -6.10 12.06 10.58
CA PHE A 84 -7.13 12.74 11.36
C PHE A 84 -8.12 13.48 10.44
N LYS A 85 -7.63 14.25 9.47
CA LYS A 85 -8.46 15.02 8.55
C LYS A 85 -9.31 14.12 7.64
N VAL A 86 -8.75 13.04 7.09
CA VAL A 86 -9.47 12.05 6.27
C VAL A 86 -10.63 11.43 7.06
N ARG A 87 -10.40 11.03 8.32
CA ARG A 87 -11.47 10.47 9.17
C ARG A 87 -12.61 11.45 9.45
N HIS A 88 -12.32 12.74 9.46
CA HIS A 88 -13.28 13.79 9.80
C HIS A 88 -13.69 14.64 8.59
N VAL A 89 -13.31 14.24 7.38
CA VAL A 89 -13.50 15.04 6.16
C VAL A 89 -14.95 15.48 5.95
N ARG A 90 -15.92 14.61 6.23
CA ARG A 90 -17.35 14.93 6.14
C ARG A 90 -17.82 15.86 7.25
N LEU A 91 -17.38 15.61 8.48
CA LEU A 91 -17.76 16.42 9.63
C LEU A 91 -17.19 17.85 9.54
N GLN A 92 -16.04 18.01 8.90
CA GLN A 92 -15.40 19.30 8.70
C GLN A 92 -15.85 20.03 7.43
N GLY A 93 -16.73 19.43 6.63
CA GLY A 93 -17.24 20.02 5.38
C GLY A 93 -16.15 20.18 4.30
N VAL A 94 -15.10 19.38 4.35
CA VAL A 94 -13.94 19.43 3.42
C VAL A 94 -14.16 18.55 2.19
N ILE A 95 -15.30 17.86 2.09
CA ILE A 95 -15.69 17.10 0.90
C ILE A 95 -16.09 18.07 -0.21
N GLY A 96 -15.66 17.75 -1.42
CA GLY A 96 -16.03 18.45 -2.65
C GLY A 96 -14.82 18.98 -3.41
N GLN A 97 -15.10 19.43 -4.62
CA GLN A 97 -14.09 20.04 -5.47
C GLN A 97 -13.69 21.42 -4.94
N GLU A 98 -12.43 21.75 -5.05
CA GLU A 98 -11.92 23.09 -4.69
C GLU A 98 -12.38 24.17 -5.69
N GLY A 99 -12.93 23.72 -6.83
CA GLY A 99 -13.35 24.63 -7.91
C GLY A 99 -12.19 24.97 -8.87
N SER A 100 -11.02 24.38 -8.64
CA SER A 100 -9.82 24.47 -9.47
C SER A 100 -9.47 23.10 -10.08
N THR A 101 -8.63 23.13 -11.10
CA THR A 101 -7.99 21.94 -11.65
C THR A 101 -6.52 21.96 -11.23
N ASN A 102 -5.94 20.79 -10.93
CA ASN A 102 -4.51 20.69 -10.68
C ASN A 102 -3.71 20.92 -11.98
N VAL A 103 -2.39 20.97 -11.86
CA VAL A 103 -1.47 21.19 -12.98
C VAL A 103 -1.58 20.15 -14.10
N GLN A 104 -2.25 19.03 -13.84
CA GLN A 104 -2.48 17.94 -14.78
C GLN A 104 -3.86 17.99 -15.44
N GLY A 105 -4.69 19.02 -15.13
CA GLY A 105 -6.04 19.19 -15.66
C GLY A 105 -7.06 18.29 -14.99
N GLU A 106 -6.76 17.67 -13.83
CA GLU A 106 -7.69 16.89 -13.03
C GLU A 106 -8.41 17.79 -12.02
N ALA A 107 -9.68 17.49 -11.74
CA ALA A 107 -10.45 18.26 -10.75
C ALA A 107 -9.83 18.06 -9.36
N GLN A 108 -9.37 19.17 -8.77
CA GLN A 108 -8.71 19.16 -7.48
C GLN A 108 -9.75 19.05 -6.35
N ILE A 109 -9.49 18.16 -5.43
CA ILE A 109 -10.29 17.97 -4.24
C ILE A 109 -9.66 18.77 -3.11
N ARG A 110 -10.48 19.40 -2.25
CA ARG A 110 -9.97 20.21 -1.12
C ARG A 110 -9.00 19.45 -0.23
N MET A 111 -9.18 18.13 -0.10
CA MET A 111 -8.29 17.31 0.71
C MET A 111 -6.90 17.12 0.08
N ASP A 112 -6.78 17.16 -1.26
CA ASP A 112 -5.49 17.12 -1.95
C ASP A 112 -4.67 18.36 -1.58
N VAL A 113 -5.28 19.55 -1.69
CA VAL A 113 -4.65 20.82 -1.30
C VAL A 113 -4.20 20.81 0.15
N ILE A 114 -5.09 20.40 1.07
CA ILE A 114 -4.78 20.33 2.51
C ILE A 114 -3.65 19.34 2.78
N SER A 115 -3.65 18.18 2.12
CA SER A 115 -2.62 17.15 2.30
C SER A 115 -1.28 17.64 1.76
N ASN A 116 -1.28 18.28 0.59
CA ASN A 116 -0.10 18.91 0.01
C ASN A 116 0.49 19.97 0.96
N GLU A 117 -0.32 20.92 1.44
CA GLU A 117 0.13 21.95 2.38
C GLU A 117 0.72 21.38 3.66
N VAL A 118 0.11 20.34 4.23
CA VAL A 118 0.61 19.67 5.44
C VAL A 118 1.99 19.07 5.18
N ILE A 119 2.15 18.33 4.09
CA ILE A 119 3.43 17.67 3.76
C ILE A 119 4.50 18.73 3.46
N MET A 120 4.20 19.70 2.60
CA MET A 120 5.11 20.79 2.25
C MET A 120 5.60 21.55 3.48
N ARG A 121 4.69 21.87 4.43
CA ARG A 121 5.05 22.58 5.68
C ARG A 121 5.93 21.74 6.57
N VAL A 122 5.59 20.47 6.77
CA VAL A 122 6.33 19.60 7.71
C VAL A 122 7.70 19.22 7.15
N LEU A 123 7.80 18.92 5.84
CA LEU A 123 9.07 18.60 5.18
C LEU A 123 9.92 19.85 4.91
N GLY A 124 9.30 20.96 4.52
CA GLY A 124 10.00 22.22 4.20
C GLY A 124 10.84 22.78 5.35
N SER A 125 10.46 22.44 6.59
CA SER A 125 11.22 22.82 7.78
C SER A 125 12.48 21.98 8.02
N ARG A 126 12.73 20.90 7.26
CA ARG A 126 13.83 19.96 7.49
C ARG A 126 15.10 20.42 6.76
N PRO A 127 16.22 20.68 7.48
CA PRO A 127 17.48 21.14 6.86
C PRO A 127 18.07 20.14 5.87
N SER A 128 17.82 18.85 6.06
CA SER A 128 18.34 17.76 5.21
C SER A 128 17.68 17.66 3.84
N ILE A 129 16.58 18.39 3.58
CA ILE A 129 15.86 18.35 2.30
C ILE A 129 16.27 19.53 1.44
N ALA A 130 16.75 19.24 0.23
CA ALA A 130 17.10 20.22 -0.80
C ALA A 130 15.91 20.56 -1.70
N VAL A 131 15.19 19.54 -2.15
CA VAL A 131 14.12 19.66 -3.15
C VAL A 131 12.89 18.85 -2.71
N LEU A 132 11.71 19.43 -2.89
CA LEU A 132 10.42 18.74 -2.79
C LEU A 132 9.75 18.69 -4.16
N GLY A 133 9.16 17.54 -4.50
CA GLY A 133 8.31 17.41 -5.69
C GLY A 133 6.96 16.80 -5.30
N SER A 134 5.90 17.53 -5.59
CA SER A 134 4.52 17.09 -5.35
C SER A 134 3.80 16.80 -6.66
N GLU A 135 2.82 15.90 -6.62
CA GLU A 135 1.87 15.71 -7.71
C GLU A 135 1.08 17.00 -8.03
N GLU A 136 0.79 17.79 -6.99
CA GLU A 136 -0.04 18.99 -7.07
C GLU A 136 0.71 20.22 -7.60
N ASP A 137 2.03 20.19 -7.59
CA ASP A 137 2.88 21.30 -7.99
C ASP A 137 3.44 21.10 -9.42
N GLN A 138 3.43 22.14 -10.26
CA GLN A 138 3.92 22.05 -11.63
C GLN A 138 5.41 21.70 -11.73
N GLU A 139 6.21 22.24 -10.82
CA GLU A 139 7.67 22.13 -10.80
C GLU A 139 8.14 21.73 -9.39
N PRO A 140 9.28 21.05 -9.28
CA PRO A 140 9.86 20.79 -7.97
C PRO A 140 10.24 22.07 -7.23
N THR A 141 9.93 22.15 -5.95
CA THR A 141 10.27 23.28 -5.07
C THR A 141 11.67 23.13 -4.52
N ILE A 142 12.57 24.06 -4.87
CA ILE A 142 13.90 24.13 -4.28
C ILE A 142 13.82 24.82 -2.92
N LEU A 143 14.17 24.10 -1.87
CA LEU A 143 14.23 24.62 -0.51
C LEU A 143 15.61 25.19 -0.17
N ARG A 144 16.69 24.56 -0.68
CA ARG A 144 18.08 24.91 -0.39
C ARG A 144 18.95 24.68 -1.61
N LYS A 145 19.93 25.53 -1.82
CA LYS A 145 20.83 25.50 -2.99
C LYS A 145 22.29 25.33 -2.57
N GLY A 146 23.09 24.72 -3.44
CA GLY A 146 24.54 24.66 -3.34
C GLY A 146 25.02 24.03 -2.05
N SER A 147 26.03 24.62 -1.42
CA SER A 147 26.67 24.13 -0.18
C SER A 147 25.77 24.17 1.06
N GLU A 148 24.71 24.98 1.05
CA GLU A 148 23.67 24.96 2.10
C GLU A 148 22.62 23.86 1.83
N GLY A 149 22.78 23.14 0.72
CA GLY A 149 21.84 22.16 0.24
C GLY A 149 21.66 20.97 1.18
N GLY A 150 20.42 20.54 1.33
CA GLY A 150 20.09 19.28 1.98
C GLY A 150 20.65 18.10 1.16
N LYS A 151 20.78 16.96 1.82
CA LYS A 151 21.30 15.72 1.19
C LYS A 151 20.25 14.96 0.41
N TYR A 152 18.98 15.33 0.52
CA TYR A 152 17.86 14.52 0.01
C TYR A 152 16.87 15.34 -0.80
N CYS A 153 16.25 14.67 -1.76
CA CYS A 153 15.03 15.11 -2.42
C CYS A 153 13.89 14.20 -1.96
N VAL A 154 12.70 14.76 -1.74
CA VAL A 154 11.50 13.99 -1.41
C VAL A 154 10.42 14.27 -2.43
N LEU A 155 9.93 13.22 -3.08
CA LEU A 155 8.82 13.30 -4.02
C LEU A 155 7.62 12.57 -3.43
N PHE A 156 6.41 13.09 -3.67
CA PHE A 156 5.22 12.51 -3.08
C PHE A 156 3.95 12.80 -3.89
N ASP A 157 3.02 11.86 -3.81
CA ASP A 157 1.61 12.05 -4.05
C ASP A 157 0.95 12.31 -2.69
N PRO A 158 0.38 13.49 -2.45
CA PRO A 158 -0.17 13.82 -1.15
C PRO A 158 -1.39 13.00 -0.78
N LEU A 159 -2.23 12.60 -1.74
CA LEU A 159 -3.45 11.85 -1.46
C LEU A 159 -3.94 11.01 -2.67
N ASP A 160 -3.22 9.92 -3.00
CA ASP A 160 -3.64 8.96 -4.04
C ASP A 160 -5.07 8.47 -3.78
N GLY A 161 -5.84 8.45 -4.86
CA GLY A 161 -7.22 7.96 -4.83
C GLY A 161 -8.22 8.89 -4.17
N SER A 162 -7.94 10.19 -4.03
CA SER A 162 -8.76 11.20 -3.35
C SER A 162 -10.21 11.26 -3.85
N SER A 163 -10.47 10.93 -5.12
CA SER A 163 -11.83 10.79 -5.68
C SER A 163 -12.71 9.76 -4.96
N ASN A 164 -12.12 8.89 -4.15
CA ASN A 164 -12.83 7.89 -3.36
C ASN A 164 -13.25 8.36 -1.95
N LEU A 165 -12.86 9.56 -1.54
CA LEU A 165 -13.21 10.09 -0.20
C LEU A 165 -14.72 10.15 0.03
N ASP A 166 -15.49 10.47 -1.01
CA ASP A 166 -16.95 10.56 -0.94
C ASP A 166 -17.62 9.21 -0.66
N THR A 167 -16.95 8.13 -0.98
CA THR A 167 -17.46 6.77 -0.80
C THR A 167 -16.82 6.05 0.38
N ALA A 168 -15.93 6.75 1.12
CA ALA A 168 -15.18 6.21 2.25
C ALA A 168 -14.31 4.98 1.90
N VAL A 169 -13.85 4.89 0.66
CA VAL A 169 -12.84 3.93 0.24
C VAL A 169 -11.46 4.42 0.69
N GLY A 170 -10.56 3.49 0.97
CA GLY A 170 -9.19 3.82 1.41
C GLY A 170 -8.43 4.65 0.37
N VAL A 171 -7.80 5.72 0.84
CA VAL A 171 -6.92 6.63 0.09
C VAL A 171 -5.55 6.65 0.75
N GLY A 172 -4.53 7.25 0.13
CA GLY A 172 -3.21 7.24 0.79
C GLY A 172 -2.24 8.28 0.29
N THR A 173 -1.18 8.48 1.07
CA THR A 173 -0.01 9.29 0.69
C THR A 173 1.09 8.35 0.22
N ILE A 174 1.72 8.65 -0.91
CA ILE A 174 2.86 7.89 -1.43
C ILE A 174 4.08 8.78 -1.42
N PHE A 175 5.25 8.27 -1.06
CA PHE A 175 6.48 9.06 -1.05
C PHE A 175 7.71 8.25 -1.45
N THR A 176 8.71 8.97 -1.94
CA THR A 176 10.06 8.46 -2.17
C THR A 176 11.10 9.48 -1.71
N VAL A 177 12.24 8.98 -1.26
CA VAL A 177 13.40 9.77 -0.88
C VAL A 177 14.55 9.41 -1.82
N LEU A 178 15.11 10.42 -2.46
CA LEU A 178 16.25 10.32 -3.36
C LEU A 178 17.45 11.10 -2.78
N LYS A 179 18.64 10.76 -3.23
CA LYS A 179 19.83 11.53 -2.87
C LYS A 179 19.90 12.81 -3.68
N ASN A 180 20.18 13.91 -3.04
CA ASN A 180 20.50 15.17 -3.73
C ASN A 180 21.96 15.16 -4.19
N ASP A 181 22.22 15.50 -5.44
CA ASP A 181 23.55 15.81 -5.94
C ASP A 181 23.71 17.33 -6.03
N PRO A 182 24.55 17.95 -5.18
CA PRO A 182 24.72 19.41 -5.18
C PRO A 182 25.39 19.95 -6.45
N ASN A 183 25.98 19.08 -7.28
CA ASN A 183 26.58 19.48 -8.56
C ASN A 183 25.55 19.60 -9.69
N ILE A 184 24.33 19.09 -9.50
CA ILE A 184 23.24 19.23 -10.46
C ILE A 184 22.49 20.54 -10.15
N PRO A 185 22.56 21.55 -11.03
CA PRO A 185 22.03 22.90 -10.72
C PRO A 185 20.49 22.98 -10.78
N GLY A 186 19.86 22.11 -11.55
CA GLY A 186 18.42 22.15 -11.80
C GLY A 186 17.62 21.24 -10.88
N ALA A 187 16.49 21.73 -10.37
CA ALA A 187 15.62 20.92 -9.53
C ALA A 187 15.04 19.74 -10.30
N MET A 188 14.63 19.94 -11.54
CA MET A 188 14.07 18.90 -12.38
C MET A 188 15.09 17.79 -12.66
N GLU A 189 16.30 18.16 -13.03
CA GLU A 189 17.38 17.21 -13.29
C GLU A 189 17.76 16.44 -12.02
N THR A 190 17.71 17.10 -10.86
CA THR A 190 18.02 16.49 -9.57
C THR A 190 16.98 15.43 -9.18
N VAL A 191 15.70 15.65 -9.45
CA VAL A 191 14.65 14.70 -9.07
C VAL A 191 14.40 13.61 -10.12
N CYS A 192 14.84 13.82 -11.38
CA CYS A 192 14.71 12.85 -12.46
C CYS A 192 15.75 11.73 -12.34
N GLN A 193 15.64 10.93 -11.26
CA GLN A 193 16.49 9.77 -11.02
C GLN A 193 15.71 8.47 -11.27
N ARG A 194 16.44 7.39 -11.59
CA ARG A 194 15.80 6.06 -11.73
C ARG A 194 15.22 5.59 -10.42
N GLY A 195 14.17 4.77 -10.48
CA GLY A 195 13.60 4.15 -9.29
C GLY A 195 14.62 3.33 -8.47
N ALA A 196 15.65 2.79 -9.13
CA ALA A 196 16.75 2.06 -8.48
C ALA A 196 17.64 2.95 -7.59
N GLU A 197 17.61 4.27 -7.75
CA GLU A 197 18.38 5.23 -6.95
C GLU A 197 17.64 5.66 -5.67
N GLN A 198 16.44 5.17 -5.43
CA GLN A 198 15.68 5.47 -4.22
C GLN A 198 16.42 4.97 -2.96
N ILE A 199 16.52 5.84 -1.96
CA ILE A 199 17.11 5.52 -0.65
C ILE A 199 16.05 4.96 0.28
N ALA A 200 14.84 5.52 0.22
CA ALA A 200 13.69 5.06 0.95
C ALA A 200 12.43 5.32 0.14
N ALA A 201 11.44 4.49 0.34
CA ALA A 201 10.10 4.70 -0.20
C ALA A 201 9.05 4.15 0.76
N GLY A 202 7.85 4.68 0.65
CA GLY A 202 6.75 4.23 1.46
C GLY A 202 5.41 4.78 1.00
N TYR A 203 4.38 4.29 1.65
CA TYR A 203 3.05 4.87 1.56
C TYR A 203 2.33 4.78 2.89
N VAL A 204 1.36 5.65 3.05
CA VAL A 204 0.41 5.57 4.16
C VAL A 204 -0.97 5.32 3.59
N LEU A 205 -1.61 4.23 3.99
CA LEU A 205 -2.98 3.91 3.61
C LEU A 205 -3.92 4.38 4.72
N TYR A 206 -4.84 5.27 4.38
CA TYR A 206 -5.91 5.76 5.25
C TYR A 206 -7.20 4.97 4.96
N GLY A 207 -7.35 3.83 5.62
CA GLY A 207 -8.46 2.90 5.45
C GLY A 207 -9.14 2.55 6.77
N SER A 208 -9.58 1.30 6.91
CA SER A 208 -10.16 0.77 8.17
C SER A 208 -9.19 0.88 9.36
N SER A 209 -7.90 0.75 9.10
CA SER A 209 -6.81 1.20 9.96
C SER A 209 -5.90 2.13 9.16
N THR A 210 -5.00 2.86 9.84
CA THR A 210 -3.99 3.67 9.17
C THR A 210 -2.68 2.90 9.17
N VAL A 211 -2.29 2.42 7.98
CA VAL A 211 -1.09 1.60 7.78
C VAL A 211 0.01 2.44 7.16
N PHE A 212 1.22 2.34 7.69
CA PHE A 212 2.44 2.94 7.13
C PHE A 212 3.35 1.82 6.62
N MET A 213 3.58 1.79 5.32
CA MET A 213 4.54 0.87 4.71
C MET A 213 5.85 1.60 4.42
N LEU A 214 6.96 0.96 4.73
CA LEU A 214 8.29 1.55 4.59
C LEU A 214 9.31 0.54 4.08
N THR A 215 10.17 0.99 3.17
CA THR A 215 11.45 0.37 2.87
C THR A 215 12.57 1.41 2.89
N THR A 216 13.72 1.02 3.38
CA THR A 216 15.00 1.75 3.29
C THR A 216 16.01 0.97 2.45
N GLY A 217 15.52 0.08 1.57
CA GLY A 217 16.34 -0.82 0.76
C GLY A 217 16.68 -2.15 1.43
N HIS A 218 16.16 -2.40 2.63
CA HIS A 218 16.46 -3.58 3.45
C HIS A 218 15.16 -4.26 3.93
N GLY A 219 14.39 -4.76 2.97
CA GLY A 219 13.07 -5.36 3.22
C GLY A 219 11.94 -4.33 3.24
N THR A 220 10.72 -4.81 3.33
CA THR A 220 9.50 -4.00 3.43
C THR A 220 8.83 -4.24 4.77
N HIS A 221 8.50 -3.16 5.47
CA HIS A 221 8.01 -3.20 6.85
C HIS A 221 6.65 -2.54 6.94
N MET A 222 5.76 -3.10 7.77
CA MET A 222 4.40 -2.63 7.98
C MET A 222 4.21 -2.15 9.41
N PHE A 223 3.71 -0.94 9.54
CA PHE A 223 3.34 -0.31 10.81
C PHE A 223 1.87 0.08 10.77
N GLU A 224 1.22 0.08 11.92
CA GLU A 224 -0.16 0.54 12.09
C GLU A 224 -0.20 1.66 13.13
N LEU A 225 -1.03 2.67 12.87
CA LEU A 225 -1.21 3.79 13.79
C LEU A 225 -2.09 3.38 14.96
N ASP A 226 -1.49 3.27 16.13
CA ASP A 226 -2.24 3.26 17.38
C ASP A 226 -2.62 4.70 17.75
N THR A 227 -3.90 5.01 17.63
CA THR A 227 -4.41 6.36 17.90
C THR A 227 -4.46 6.70 19.37
N SER A 228 -4.43 5.73 20.27
CA SER A 228 -4.41 5.94 21.72
C SER A 228 -3.04 6.40 22.20
N VAL A 229 -1.98 5.88 21.60
CA VAL A 229 -0.59 6.23 21.86
C VAL A 229 -0.08 7.34 20.92
N GLY A 230 -0.75 7.51 19.77
CA GLY A 230 -0.34 8.47 18.74
C GLY A 230 0.94 8.06 18.01
N SER A 231 1.23 6.76 17.92
CA SER A 231 2.44 6.21 17.30
C SER A 231 2.14 5.13 16.27
N PHE A 232 2.95 5.07 15.21
CA PHE A 232 2.99 3.93 14.33
C PHE A 232 3.78 2.80 14.98
N LEU A 233 3.14 1.66 15.18
CA LEU A 233 3.72 0.47 15.79
C LEU A 233 3.97 -0.60 14.75
N LEU A 234 5.10 -1.29 14.86
CA LEU A 234 5.50 -2.34 13.93
C LEU A 234 4.55 -3.55 14.03
N VAL A 235 3.87 -3.84 12.91
CA VAL A 235 2.98 -5.01 12.77
C VAL A 235 3.72 -6.17 12.12
N LYS A 236 4.53 -5.86 11.10
CA LYS A 236 5.28 -6.89 10.38
C LYS A 236 6.64 -6.36 9.92
N ARG A 237 7.70 -7.04 10.36
CA ARG A 237 9.06 -6.85 9.87
C ARG A 237 9.28 -7.79 8.67
N ASP A 238 9.99 -7.31 7.64
CA ASP A 238 10.39 -8.09 6.46
C ASP A 238 9.19 -8.82 5.81
N LEU A 239 8.14 -8.04 5.49
CA LEU A 239 6.99 -8.56 4.78
C LEU A 239 7.43 -9.17 3.45
N GLN A 240 7.07 -10.44 3.22
CA GLN A 240 7.30 -11.13 1.97
C GLN A 240 5.97 -11.35 1.26
N ILE A 241 5.91 -10.95 -0.01
CA ILE A 241 4.75 -11.23 -0.85
C ILE A 241 4.70 -12.73 -1.19
N PRO A 242 3.53 -13.38 -1.16
CA PRO A 242 3.41 -14.76 -1.66
C PRO A 242 3.89 -14.88 -3.11
N ALA A 243 4.58 -15.98 -3.45
CA ALA A 243 5.12 -16.19 -4.79
C ALA A 243 4.03 -16.17 -5.89
N ALA A 244 2.84 -16.65 -5.58
CA ALA A 244 1.66 -16.65 -6.44
C ALA A 244 0.38 -16.51 -5.63
N ASN A 245 -0.64 -15.91 -6.23
CA ASN A 245 -2.03 -15.99 -5.78
C ASN A 245 -2.94 -15.70 -6.97
N LYS A 246 -3.98 -16.51 -7.15
CA LYS A 246 -4.95 -16.36 -8.25
C LYS A 246 -5.89 -15.17 -8.06
N VAL A 247 -5.30 -14.00 -7.91
CA VAL A 247 -5.99 -12.72 -7.76
C VAL A 247 -5.36 -11.71 -8.70
N TYR A 248 -6.21 -10.97 -9.41
CA TYR A 248 -5.77 -9.85 -10.22
C TYR A 248 -6.59 -8.59 -9.90
N SER A 249 -5.96 -7.44 -10.03
CA SER A 249 -6.56 -6.12 -9.88
C SER A 249 -6.31 -5.31 -11.14
N VAL A 250 -7.38 -4.99 -11.87
CA VAL A 250 -7.35 -4.15 -13.07
C VAL A 250 -8.72 -3.54 -13.31
N ASN A 251 -8.78 -2.32 -13.83
CA ASN A 251 -10.05 -1.73 -14.25
C ASN A 251 -10.50 -2.31 -15.60
N GLU A 252 -11.34 -3.32 -15.54
CA GLU A 252 -11.87 -4.00 -16.73
C GLU A 252 -12.81 -3.11 -17.58
N ALA A 253 -13.32 -2.00 -17.04
CA ALA A 253 -14.07 -1.02 -17.86
C ALA A 253 -13.22 -0.44 -18.99
N ASN A 254 -11.90 -0.49 -18.88
CA ASN A 254 -10.95 -0.03 -19.91
C ASN A 254 -10.52 -1.15 -20.89
N LEU A 255 -11.06 -2.35 -20.78
CA LEU A 255 -10.59 -3.56 -21.48
C LEU A 255 -10.48 -3.37 -23.00
N GLU A 256 -11.48 -2.74 -23.63
CA GLU A 256 -11.47 -2.44 -25.06
C GLU A 256 -10.33 -1.51 -25.51
N GLY A 257 -9.84 -0.70 -24.57
CA GLY A 257 -8.70 0.20 -24.78
C GLY A 257 -7.32 -0.45 -24.62
N PHE A 258 -7.26 -1.64 -24.00
CA PHE A 258 -5.99 -2.32 -23.74
C PHE A 258 -5.37 -2.92 -25.03
N PRO A 259 -4.05 -3.02 -25.11
CA PRO A 259 -3.37 -3.85 -26.10
C PRO A 259 -3.88 -5.29 -26.05
N LYS A 260 -3.90 -5.95 -27.22
CA LYS A 260 -4.45 -7.31 -27.37
C LYS A 260 -3.93 -8.30 -26.33
N GLY A 261 -2.63 -8.27 -26.03
CA GLY A 261 -2.02 -9.21 -25.08
C GLY A 261 -2.55 -9.07 -23.66
N TYR A 262 -2.86 -7.86 -23.19
CA TYR A 262 -3.50 -7.66 -21.87
C TYR A 262 -4.96 -8.11 -21.87
N ARG A 263 -5.70 -7.92 -22.98
CA ARG A 263 -7.05 -8.49 -23.13
C ARG A 263 -7.02 -10.01 -23.09
N ASP A 264 -6.07 -10.62 -23.78
CA ASP A 264 -5.87 -12.06 -23.79
C ASP A 264 -5.55 -12.59 -22.37
N TYR A 265 -4.75 -11.85 -21.59
CA TYR A 265 -4.47 -12.17 -20.19
C TYR A 265 -5.74 -12.12 -19.33
N VAL A 266 -6.53 -11.06 -19.40
CA VAL A 266 -7.79 -10.96 -18.63
C VAL A 266 -8.75 -12.09 -19.04
N ALA A 267 -8.90 -12.36 -20.32
CA ALA A 267 -9.72 -13.50 -20.79
C ALA A 267 -9.16 -14.85 -20.30
N TRP A 268 -7.85 -14.97 -20.14
CA TRP A 268 -7.22 -16.15 -19.58
C TRP A 268 -7.50 -16.28 -18.06
N THR A 269 -7.46 -15.19 -17.28
CA THR A 269 -7.78 -15.23 -15.84
C THR A 269 -9.20 -15.70 -15.59
N HIS A 270 -10.18 -15.25 -16.40
CA HIS A 270 -11.58 -15.69 -16.28
C HIS A 270 -11.72 -17.21 -16.49
N ARG A 271 -10.94 -17.82 -17.40
CA ARG A 271 -10.97 -19.26 -17.67
C ARG A 271 -10.17 -20.10 -16.67
N ASN A 272 -9.33 -19.46 -15.83
CA ASN A 272 -8.42 -20.17 -14.91
C ASN A 272 -8.76 -19.96 -13.43
N ASN A 273 -10.00 -19.55 -13.15
CA ASN A 273 -10.54 -19.38 -11.79
C ASN A 273 -9.76 -18.35 -10.95
N TYR A 274 -9.36 -17.23 -11.57
CA TYR A 274 -8.84 -16.09 -10.84
C TYR A 274 -9.97 -15.27 -10.23
N SER A 275 -9.69 -14.63 -9.09
CA SER A 275 -10.59 -13.67 -8.48
C SER A 275 -10.21 -12.25 -8.88
N SER A 276 -11.14 -11.49 -9.43
CA SER A 276 -10.97 -10.05 -9.64
C SER A 276 -11.13 -9.29 -8.33
N ARG A 277 -10.22 -8.36 -8.06
CA ARG A 277 -10.25 -7.50 -6.87
C ARG A 277 -9.70 -6.13 -7.26
N TYR A 278 -10.57 -5.27 -7.77
CA TYR A 278 -10.23 -3.89 -8.11
C TYR A 278 -11.00 -2.93 -7.19
N ILE A 279 -10.26 -2.11 -6.44
CA ILE A 279 -10.79 -1.14 -5.47
C ILE A 279 -10.97 0.22 -6.15
N GLY A 280 -10.06 0.58 -7.05
CA GLY A 280 -10.06 1.88 -7.74
C GLY A 280 -9.28 2.96 -6.98
N SER A 281 -8.48 2.57 -6.00
CA SER A 281 -7.44 3.37 -5.35
C SER A 281 -6.13 2.61 -5.47
N MET A 282 -5.13 3.20 -6.13
CA MET A 282 -3.88 2.49 -6.42
C MET A 282 -3.21 2.02 -5.13
N VAL A 283 -3.12 2.89 -4.13
CA VAL A 283 -2.49 2.56 -2.85
C VAL A 283 -3.18 1.39 -2.17
N ALA A 284 -4.52 1.31 -2.23
CA ALA A 284 -5.28 0.22 -1.61
C ALA A 284 -5.17 -1.09 -2.41
N ASP A 285 -5.21 -1.02 -3.75
CA ASP A 285 -5.05 -2.16 -4.64
C ASP A 285 -3.65 -2.78 -4.53
N VAL A 286 -2.60 -1.94 -4.50
CA VAL A 286 -1.21 -2.37 -4.34
C VAL A 286 -0.98 -2.92 -2.94
N HIS A 287 -1.50 -2.26 -1.88
CA HIS A 287 -1.39 -2.77 -0.51
C HIS A 287 -1.97 -4.18 -0.37
N ARG A 288 -3.17 -4.38 -0.90
CA ARG A 288 -3.81 -5.69 -0.89
C ARG A 288 -2.99 -6.74 -1.63
N THR A 289 -2.43 -6.38 -2.79
CA THR A 289 -1.58 -7.25 -3.60
C THR A 289 -0.28 -7.59 -2.85
N LEU A 290 0.35 -6.60 -2.22
CA LEU A 290 1.58 -6.78 -1.45
C LEU A 290 1.39 -7.73 -0.26
N VAL A 291 0.26 -7.62 0.45
CA VAL A 291 -0.02 -8.45 1.64
C VAL A 291 -0.47 -9.86 1.27
N ASN A 292 -1.33 -10.01 0.26
CA ASN A 292 -2.01 -11.27 -0.03
C ASN A 292 -1.48 -11.99 -1.27
N GLY A 293 -0.61 -11.36 -2.06
CA GLY A 293 -0.21 -11.85 -3.37
C GLY A 293 -1.24 -11.57 -4.46
N GLY A 294 -0.89 -11.97 -5.68
CA GLY A 294 -1.63 -11.67 -6.90
C GLY A 294 -0.90 -10.63 -7.75
N VAL A 295 -1.62 -10.00 -8.66
CA VAL A 295 -1.04 -9.00 -9.56
C VAL A 295 -1.95 -7.79 -9.72
N PHE A 296 -1.35 -6.61 -9.65
CA PHE A 296 -1.96 -5.33 -9.99
C PHE A 296 -1.49 -4.92 -11.40
N LEU A 297 -2.46 -4.52 -12.25
CA LEU A 297 -2.21 -4.12 -13.63
C LEU A 297 -2.81 -2.74 -13.90
N TYR A 298 -1.98 -1.89 -14.45
CA TYR A 298 -2.38 -0.62 -15.03
C TYR A 298 -1.80 -0.48 -16.45
N PRO A 299 -2.33 -1.24 -17.44
CA PRO A 299 -1.78 -1.27 -18.79
C PRO A 299 -1.96 0.08 -19.50
N PRO A 300 -1.20 0.33 -20.58
CA PRO A 300 -1.51 1.44 -21.46
C PRO A 300 -2.89 1.23 -22.10
N THR A 301 -3.53 2.33 -22.48
CA THR A 301 -4.79 2.32 -23.21
C THR A 301 -4.67 3.16 -24.49
N LYS A 302 -5.62 3.03 -25.40
CA LYS A 302 -5.68 3.92 -26.57
C LYS A 302 -5.73 5.40 -26.18
N LYS A 303 -6.39 5.73 -25.06
CA LYS A 303 -6.50 7.10 -24.54
C LYS A 303 -5.21 7.53 -23.80
N HIS A 304 -4.51 6.61 -23.18
CA HIS A 304 -3.29 6.85 -22.42
C HIS A 304 -2.19 5.87 -22.85
N PRO A 305 -1.56 6.08 -24.02
CA PRO A 305 -0.60 5.14 -24.58
C PRO A 305 0.69 5.04 -23.74
N SER A 306 1.05 6.09 -23.02
CA SER A 306 2.19 6.11 -22.08
C SER A 306 1.83 5.65 -20.67
N GLY A 307 0.62 5.10 -20.47
CA GLY A 307 0.11 4.78 -19.13
C GLY A 307 -0.61 5.98 -18.49
N LYS A 308 -1.13 5.77 -17.27
CA LYS A 308 -1.82 6.84 -16.51
C LYS A 308 -1.07 7.18 -15.22
N LEU A 309 -0.43 6.20 -14.59
CA LEU A 309 0.26 6.38 -13.33
C LEU A 309 1.53 7.22 -13.53
N ARG A 310 1.92 7.97 -12.50
CA ARG A 310 3.13 8.81 -12.51
C ARG A 310 4.33 7.97 -12.08
N LEU A 311 5.41 8.09 -12.85
CA LEU A 311 6.59 7.25 -12.65
C LEU A 311 7.26 7.55 -11.30
N LEU A 312 7.50 8.84 -10.99
CA LEU A 312 8.39 9.24 -9.91
C LEU A 312 7.81 9.07 -8.51
N TYR A 313 6.56 9.43 -8.30
CA TYR A 313 5.97 9.48 -6.96
C TYR A 313 4.84 8.46 -6.71
N GLU A 314 4.48 7.65 -7.74
CA GLU A 314 3.55 6.51 -7.60
C GLU A 314 4.24 5.20 -7.97
N ALA A 315 4.60 5.00 -9.25
CA ALA A 315 5.09 3.71 -9.74
C ALA A 315 6.44 3.30 -9.13
N ASN A 316 7.42 4.22 -9.04
CA ASN A 316 8.74 3.93 -8.48
C ASN A 316 8.68 3.56 -6.98
N PRO A 317 8.07 4.36 -6.07
CA PRO A 317 8.00 4.00 -4.66
C PRO A 317 7.26 2.68 -4.43
N MET A 318 6.14 2.45 -5.12
CA MET A 318 5.40 1.19 -5.01
C MET A 318 6.20 0.00 -5.56
N SER A 319 6.97 0.20 -6.65
CA SER A 319 7.85 -0.82 -7.20
C SER A 319 8.99 -1.18 -6.26
N PHE A 320 9.56 -0.18 -5.58
CA PHE A 320 10.64 -0.41 -4.63
C PHE A 320 10.15 -1.26 -3.45
N LEU A 321 9.01 -0.90 -2.83
CA LEU A 321 8.38 -1.70 -1.79
C LEU A 321 8.07 -3.13 -2.26
N MET A 322 7.50 -3.26 -3.46
CA MET A 322 7.13 -4.55 -4.03
C MET A 322 8.35 -5.46 -4.22
N GLU A 323 9.44 -4.93 -4.79
CA GLU A 323 10.66 -5.69 -5.02
C GLU A 323 11.40 -6.03 -3.72
N GLN A 324 11.41 -5.13 -2.73
CA GLN A 324 11.96 -5.38 -1.40
C GLN A 324 11.17 -6.45 -0.63
N ALA A 325 9.91 -6.67 -0.98
CA ALA A 325 9.08 -7.76 -0.47
C ALA A 325 9.21 -9.06 -1.29
N GLY A 326 10.14 -9.14 -2.26
CA GLY A 326 10.35 -10.31 -3.11
C GLY A 326 9.41 -10.40 -4.32
N GLY A 327 8.62 -9.38 -4.59
CA GLY A 327 7.77 -9.26 -5.78
C GLY A 327 8.51 -8.76 -7.01
N LYS A 328 7.76 -8.49 -8.07
CA LYS A 328 8.26 -7.93 -9.34
C LYS A 328 7.44 -6.72 -9.77
N SER A 329 8.10 -5.83 -10.53
CA SER A 329 7.46 -4.69 -11.15
C SER A 329 8.02 -4.42 -12.55
N THR A 330 7.15 -4.14 -13.52
CA THR A 330 7.52 -3.86 -14.90
C THR A 330 6.56 -2.87 -15.57
N THR A 331 7.07 -2.11 -16.52
CA THR A 331 6.25 -1.27 -17.42
C THR A 331 5.61 -2.08 -18.55
N GLY A 332 5.89 -3.36 -18.62
CA GLY A 332 5.55 -4.23 -19.74
C GLY A 332 6.71 -4.41 -20.72
N SER A 333 7.66 -3.49 -20.78
CA SER A 333 8.86 -3.57 -21.65
C SER A 333 10.16 -3.71 -20.89
N GLN A 334 10.22 -3.16 -19.67
CA GLN A 334 11.41 -3.22 -18.81
C GLN A 334 11.00 -3.18 -17.33
N ARG A 335 11.94 -3.48 -16.44
CA ARG A 335 11.77 -3.32 -14.99
C ARG A 335 11.47 -1.83 -14.68
N THR A 336 10.41 -1.57 -13.91
CA THR A 336 9.98 -0.19 -13.60
C THR A 336 11.12 0.65 -13.01
N MET A 337 11.87 0.06 -12.09
CA MET A 337 13.00 0.71 -11.39
C MET A 337 14.16 1.15 -12.31
N ASN A 338 14.21 0.66 -13.56
CA ASN A 338 15.26 1.01 -14.52
C ASN A 338 14.87 2.16 -15.47
N VAL A 339 13.61 2.58 -15.43
CA VAL A 339 13.13 3.68 -16.28
C VAL A 339 13.81 4.98 -15.86
N MET A 340 14.40 5.71 -16.81
CA MET A 340 14.97 7.03 -16.58
C MET A 340 13.89 8.09 -16.83
N PRO A 341 13.42 8.80 -15.79
CA PRO A 341 12.41 9.84 -15.95
C PRO A 341 12.97 11.07 -16.65
N LYS A 342 12.12 11.79 -17.34
CA LYS A 342 12.47 13.03 -18.08
C LYS A 342 11.83 14.27 -17.48
N GLN A 343 10.77 14.10 -16.70
CA GLN A 343 10.00 15.18 -16.09
C GLN A 343 9.29 14.68 -14.82
N LEU A 344 8.90 15.61 -13.95
CA LEU A 344 8.27 15.30 -12.66
C LEU A 344 7.01 14.43 -12.82
N HIS A 345 6.15 14.76 -13.77
CA HIS A 345 4.87 14.11 -13.99
C HIS A 345 4.89 13.05 -15.10
N GLU A 346 6.05 12.46 -15.39
CA GLU A 346 6.14 11.42 -16.41
C GLU A 346 5.23 10.24 -16.07
N ARG A 347 4.48 9.77 -17.05
CA ARG A 347 3.52 8.68 -16.90
C ARG A 347 4.12 7.35 -17.37
N THR A 348 3.65 6.28 -16.75
CA THR A 348 4.09 4.91 -17.07
C THR A 348 2.94 3.92 -16.95
N PRO A 349 2.88 2.87 -17.79
CA PRO A 349 2.11 1.68 -17.48
C PRO A 349 2.80 0.89 -16.37
N LEU A 350 2.02 0.05 -15.69
CA LEU A 350 2.52 -0.71 -14.54
C LEU A 350 1.90 -2.09 -14.44
N VAL A 351 2.74 -3.10 -14.21
CA VAL A 351 2.37 -4.44 -13.79
C VAL A 351 3.25 -4.81 -12.61
N MET A 352 2.67 -5.10 -11.44
CA MET A 352 3.44 -5.48 -10.26
C MET A 352 2.69 -6.48 -9.39
N GLY A 353 3.43 -7.25 -8.61
CA GLY A 353 2.85 -8.22 -7.68
C GLY A 353 3.74 -9.44 -7.44
N SER A 354 3.10 -10.55 -7.15
CA SER A 354 3.75 -11.85 -6.98
C SER A 354 4.61 -12.20 -8.19
N PRO A 355 5.85 -12.67 -8.00
CA PRO A 355 6.77 -12.88 -9.11
C PRO A 355 6.23 -13.84 -10.18
N ASP A 356 5.57 -14.92 -9.78
CA ASP A 356 4.99 -15.88 -10.73
C ASP A 356 3.80 -15.30 -11.51
N GLU A 357 3.02 -14.43 -10.87
CA GLU A 357 1.86 -13.78 -11.52
C GLU A 357 2.31 -12.72 -12.53
N VAL A 358 3.31 -11.90 -12.18
CA VAL A 358 3.91 -10.94 -13.11
C VAL A 358 4.50 -11.66 -14.32
N ASP A 359 5.22 -12.78 -14.11
CA ASP A 359 5.74 -13.61 -15.19
C ASP A 359 4.62 -14.19 -16.08
N HIS A 360 3.47 -14.56 -15.51
CA HIS A 360 2.29 -15.00 -16.25
C HIS A 360 1.73 -13.89 -17.15
N VAL A 361 1.55 -12.68 -16.61
CA VAL A 361 1.11 -11.51 -17.40
C VAL A 361 2.06 -11.31 -18.57
N MET A 362 3.37 -11.22 -18.30
CA MET A 362 4.38 -10.92 -19.33
C MET A 362 4.44 -11.99 -20.42
N ARG A 363 4.29 -13.27 -20.03
CA ARG A 363 4.27 -14.37 -20.99
C ARG A 363 3.07 -14.30 -21.94
N ILE A 364 1.89 -14.01 -21.41
CA ILE A 364 0.65 -13.96 -22.23
C ILE A 364 0.60 -12.65 -23.02
N ALA A 365 0.87 -11.53 -22.35
CA ALA A 365 0.73 -10.20 -22.95
C ALA A 365 1.81 -9.89 -24.00
N HIS A 366 3.03 -10.40 -23.82
CA HIS A 366 4.18 -10.04 -24.65
C HIS A 366 4.97 -11.23 -25.21
N GLY A 367 4.53 -12.48 -24.96
CA GLY A 367 5.24 -13.67 -25.41
C GLY A 367 6.61 -13.88 -24.77
N VAL A 368 6.88 -13.24 -23.63
CA VAL A 368 8.20 -13.26 -22.97
C VAL A 368 8.46 -14.60 -22.32
N LYS A 369 9.61 -15.24 -22.65
CA LYS A 369 10.03 -16.49 -22.01
C LYS A 369 10.50 -16.24 -20.57
N ARG A 370 10.26 -17.22 -19.67
CA ARG A 370 10.59 -17.19 -18.22
C ARG A 370 12.04 -16.74 -17.90
N SER A 371 12.98 -16.94 -18.83
CA SER A 371 14.41 -16.65 -18.66
C SER A 371 14.80 -15.17 -18.81
N SER A 372 13.98 -14.34 -19.46
CA SER A 372 14.34 -12.95 -19.78
C SER A 372 13.99 -11.93 -18.68
N LEU A 373 13.28 -12.38 -17.63
CA LEU A 373 12.93 -11.55 -16.45
C LEU A 373 13.85 -11.83 -15.24
N LYS A 374 15.04 -12.39 -15.47
CA LYS A 374 16.03 -12.55 -14.40
C LYS A 374 16.50 -11.19 -13.90
N ARG A 375 16.67 -11.12 -12.57
CA ARG A 375 17.04 -9.97 -11.72
C ARG A 375 18.18 -9.13 -12.24
#